data_3755b8f229d127715abbdbdca2484a5e
#
_entry.id   3755b8f229d127715abbdbdca2484a5e
#
_cell.length_a   1.000
_cell.length_b   1.000
_cell.length_c   1.000
_cell.angle_alpha   90.00
_cell.angle_beta   90.00
_cell.angle_gamma   90.00
#
_symmetry.space_group_name_H-M   'P 1'
#
loop_
_entity.id
_entity.type
_entity.pdbx_description
1 polymer ?
#
loop_
_entity_poly.entity_id
_entity_poly.type
_entity_poly.pdbx_seq_one_letter_code
_entity_poly.pdbx_strand_id
1 'polypeptide(L)'
;LLDTYESMEDEEMLAEMRKGLVRQMGLLGQFDIHYQRKEELFFPIMERYGHDSPPKVMWGVDDQIRELFQTALATAKALPEVSINTVKEDFEAFATEFESMIFKEESILLMILLESFTQDDWIQIAEESDAYGYAIIRPSEKWVPERQSFVEEKSVEEPVQLDTTEGQVQQVIDTPEGQFTITFTPKKKEAVLDRHSQQTFGNGYLSVEQANLILNHLPMEITFVNKDDIFQYYN
;
A
#
# COMPACT_ATOMS: atom_id res chain seq x y z
N LEU A 1 -22.09 -16.05 19.33
CA LEU A 1 -23.24 -15.26 19.82
C LEU A 1 -24.53 -15.62 19.07
N LEU A 2 -24.54 -15.60 17.73
CA LEU A 2 -25.74 -15.90 16.93
C LEU A 2 -26.26 -17.33 17.15
N ASP A 3 -25.37 -18.33 17.19
CA ASP A 3 -25.74 -19.71 17.44
C ASP A 3 -26.23 -19.94 18.87
N THR A 4 -25.65 -19.24 19.84
CA THR A 4 -26.09 -19.28 21.23
C THR A 4 -27.47 -18.64 21.38
N TYR A 5 -27.75 -17.56 20.65
CA TYR A 5 -29.06 -16.89 20.63
C TYR A 5 -30.16 -17.83 20.15
N GLU A 6 -29.91 -18.60 19.07
CA GLU A 6 -30.87 -19.53 18.48
C GLU A 6 -31.26 -20.68 19.44
N SER A 7 -30.35 -21.10 20.30
CA SER A 7 -30.53 -22.24 21.23
C SER A 7 -31.12 -21.84 22.57
N MET A 8 -31.40 -20.56 22.83
CA MET A 8 -31.81 -20.02 24.11
C MET A 8 -33.32 -19.85 24.20
N GLU A 9 -33.91 -20.24 25.33
CA GLU A 9 -35.35 -20.15 25.60
C GLU A 9 -35.71 -19.05 26.61
N ASP A 10 -34.73 -18.52 27.38
CA ASP A 10 -34.94 -17.52 28.40
C ASP A 10 -35.00 -16.11 27.79
N GLU A 11 -36.19 -15.48 27.88
CA GLU A 11 -36.48 -14.16 27.29
C GLU A 11 -35.62 -13.03 27.88
N GLU A 12 -35.30 -13.07 29.16
CA GLU A 12 -34.45 -12.05 29.80
C GLU A 12 -33.02 -12.15 29.29
N MET A 13 -32.47 -13.36 29.17
CA MET A 13 -31.16 -13.61 28.58
C MET A 13 -31.13 -13.28 27.09
N LEU A 14 -32.18 -13.58 26.34
CA LEU A 14 -32.30 -13.19 24.92
C LEU A 14 -32.26 -11.66 24.76
N ALA A 15 -32.93 -10.93 25.64
CA ALA A 15 -32.90 -9.46 25.61
C ALA A 15 -31.48 -8.90 25.87
N GLU A 16 -30.74 -9.47 26.82
CA GLU A 16 -29.35 -9.06 27.07
C GLU A 16 -28.42 -9.46 25.94
N MET A 17 -28.62 -10.62 25.33
CA MET A 17 -27.86 -11.03 24.15
C MET A 17 -28.08 -10.13 22.94
N ARG A 18 -29.31 -9.66 22.68
CA ARG A 18 -29.60 -8.67 21.64
C ARG A 18 -28.81 -7.38 21.86
N LYS A 19 -28.79 -6.87 23.07
CA LYS A 19 -27.99 -5.68 23.43
C LYS A 19 -26.49 -5.94 23.21
N GLY A 20 -26.02 -7.10 23.65
CA GLY A 20 -24.63 -7.54 23.46
C GLY A 20 -24.24 -7.63 21.99
N LEU A 21 -25.11 -8.22 21.15
CA LEU A 21 -24.90 -8.35 19.71
C LEU A 21 -24.78 -6.97 19.04
N VAL A 22 -25.74 -6.07 19.28
CA VAL A 22 -25.72 -4.72 18.72
C VAL A 22 -24.48 -3.94 19.18
N ARG A 23 -24.05 -4.12 20.43
CA ARG A 23 -22.82 -3.51 20.95
C ARG A 23 -21.58 -4.05 20.24
N GLN A 24 -21.47 -5.36 20.03
CA GLN A 24 -20.33 -5.97 19.32
C GLN A 24 -20.29 -5.51 17.85
N MET A 25 -21.43 -5.47 17.19
CA MET A 25 -21.50 -4.92 15.84
C MET A 25 -21.11 -3.44 15.80
N GLY A 26 -21.52 -2.65 16.80
CA GLY A 26 -21.09 -1.26 16.91
C GLY A 26 -19.56 -1.09 17.07
N LEU A 27 -18.91 -2.02 17.76
CA LEU A 27 -17.44 -2.07 17.84
C LEU A 27 -16.83 -2.46 16.49
N LEU A 28 -17.38 -3.50 15.84
CA LEU A 28 -16.93 -3.94 14.53
C LEU A 28 -17.07 -2.84 13.49
N GLY A 29 -18.15 -2.04 13.55
CA GLY A 29 -18.39 -0.91 12.63
C GLY A 29 -17.31 0.17 12.65
N GLN A 30 -16.37 0.14 13.61
CA GLN A 30 -15.18 1.01 13.58
C GLN A 30 -14.22 0.69 12.44
N PHE A 31 -14.41 -0.43 11.73
CA PHE A 31 -13.62 -0.72 10.52
C PHE A 31 -13.70 0.42 9.50
N ASP A 32 -14.79 1.16 9.46
CA ASP A 32 -14.97 2.31 8.57
C ASP A 32 -13.89 3.40 8.79
N ILE A 33 -13.37 3.56 10.00
CA ILE A 33 -12.25 4.46 10.29
C ILE A 33 -10.99 3.99 9.52
N HIS A 34 -10.78 2.67 9.41
CA HIS A 34 -9.68 2.11 8.63
C HIS A 34 -9.86 2.40 7.13
N TYR A 35 -11.08 2.22 6.61
CA TYR A 35 -11.39 2.51 5.22
C TYR A 35 -11.22 4.00 4.88
N GLN A 36 -11.71 4.90 5.73
CA GLN A 36 -11.50 6.34 5.56
C GLN A 36 -10.01 6.70 5.51
N ARG A 37 -9.19 6.13 6.40
CA ARG A 37 -7.73 6.35 6.36
C ARG A 37 -7.10 5.81 5.08
N LYS A 38 -7.52 4.64 4.62
CA LYS A 38 -7.07 4.06 3.35
C LYS A 38 -7.42 4.97 2.17
N GLU A 39 -8.66 5.39 2.09
CA GLU A 39 -9.19 6.21 1.02
C GLU A 39 -8.57 7.61 0.99
N GLU A 40 -8.39 8.25 2.14
CA GLU A 40 -7.96 9.65 2.23
C GLU A 40 -6.45 9.83 2.32
N LEU A 41 -5.71 8.83 2.83
CA LEU A 41 -4.26 8.94 3.01
C LEU A 41 -3.46 8.13 2.01
N PHE A 42 -3.86 6.87 1.73
CA PHE A 42 -3.08 6.00 0.85
C PHE A 42 -3.42 6.20 -0.62
N PHE A 43 -4.70 6.29 -0.97
CA PHE A 43 -5.13 6.37 -2.36
C PHE A 43 -4.61 7.61 -3.09
N PRO A 44 -4.63 8.83 -2.51
CA PRO A 44 -4.04 10.00 -3.18
C PRO A 44 -2.54 9.88 -3.43
N ILE A 45 -1.81 9.19 -2.53
CA ILE A 45 -0.38 8.94 -2.72
C ILE A 45 -0.18 7.90 -3.84
N MET A 46 -0.97 6.83 -3.86
CA MET A 46 -0.93 5.84 -4.93
C MET A 46 -1.17 6.46 -6.30
N GLU A 47 -2.16 7.34 -6.41
CA GLU A 47 -2.46 8.08 -7.66
C GLU A 47 -1.29 8.95 -8.10
N ARG A 48 -0.57 9.60 -7.17
CA ARG A 48 0.66 10.35 -7.48
C ARG A 48 1.75 9.47 -8.10
N TYR A 49 1.81 8.19 -7.72
CA TYR A 49 2.74 7.20 -8.28
C TYR A 49 2.19 6.48 -9.51
N GLY A 50 1.02 6.87 -10.03
CA GLY A 50 0.41 6.31 -11.23
C GLY A 50 -0.38 5.02 -11.01
N HIS A 51 -0.70 4.69 -9.77
CA HIS A 51 -1.54 3.53 -9.42
C HIS A 51 -3.00 3.94 -9.28
N ASP A 52 -3.67 4.29 -10.39
CA ASP A 52 -5.05 4.79 -10.36
C ASP A 52 -6.12 3.69 -10.27
N SER A 53 -5.80 2.48 -10.74
CA SER A 53 -6.78 1.40 -10.86
C SER A 53 -7.14 0.76 -9.51
N PRO A 54 -6.17 0.36 -8.65
CA PRO A 54 -6.50 -0.24 -7.37
C PRO A 54 -7.37 0.65 -6.47
N PRO A 55 -7.08 1.96 -6.29
CA PRO A 55 -7.92 2.84 -5.51
C PRO A 55 -9.38 2.88 -5.97
N LYS A 56 -9.62 3.03 -7.27
CA LYS A 56 -10.98 3.12 -7.82
C LYS A 56 -11.79 1.83 -7.59
N VAL A 57 -11.17 0.67 -7.76
CA VAL A 57 -11.84 -0.62 -7.55
C VAL A 57 -12.10 -0.86 -6.08
N MET A 58 -11.11 -0.59 -5.21
CA MET A 58 -11.25 -0.83 -3.78
C MET A 58 -12.26 0.10 -3.13
N TRP A 59 -12.33 1.36 -3.56
CA TRP A 59 -13.34 2.31 -3.07
C TRP A 59 -14.76 1.80 -3.29
N GLY A 60 -15.06 1.31 -4.50
CA GLY A 60 -16.38 0.74 -4.79
C GLY A 60 -16.71 -0.49 -3.95
N VAL A 61 -15.72 -1.33 -3.62
CA VAL A 61 -15.91 -2.49 -2.75
C VAL A 61 -16.04 -2.07 -1.28
N ASP A 62 -15.30 -1.05 -0.83
CA ASP A 62 -15.44 -0.49 0.53
C ASP A 62 -16.87 0.02 0.77
N ASP A 63 -17.44 0.72 -0.20
CA ASP A 63 -18.84 1.19 -0.13
C ASP A 63 -19.83 0.03 -0.09
N GLN A 64 -19.63 -1.02 -0.90
CA GLN A 64 -20.44 -2.23 -0.84
C GLN A 64 -20.36 -2.89 0.55
N ILE A 65 -19.19 -2.98 1.15
CA ILE A 65 -19.01 -3.55 2.49
C ILE A 65 -19.71 -2.70 3.55
N ARG A 66 -19.65 -1.36 3.44
CA ARG A 66 -20.40 -0.44 4.30
C ARG A 66 -21.92 -0.70 4.22
N GLU A 67 -22.47 -0.86 3.01
CA GLU A 67 -23.89 -1.15 2.79
C GLU A 67 -24.29 -2.51 3.39
N LEU A 68 -23.50 -3.55 3.17
CA LEU A 68 -23.74 -4.88 3.74
C LEU A 68 -23.70 -4.84 5.27
N PHE A 69 -22.73 -4.13 5.84
CA PHE A 69 -22.64 -3.95 7.29
C PHE A 69 -23.86 -3.21 7.85
N GLN A 70 -24.32 -2.13 7.21
CA GLN A 70 -25.50 -1.38 7.65
C GLN A 70 -26.75 -2.26 7.60
N THR A 71 -26.88 -3.11 6.59
CA THR A 71 -27.96 -4.08 6.48
C THR A 71 -27.94 -5.08 7.65
N ALA A 72 -26.79 -5.72 7.88
CA ALA A 72 -26.62 -6.66 8.98
C ALA A 72 -26.85 -6.01 10.37
N LEU A 73 -26.41 -4.76 10.56
CA LEU A 73 -26.68 -4.03 11.79
C LEU A 73 -28.16 -3.69 11.97
N ALA A 74 -28.83 -3.32 10.88
CA ALA A 74 -30.27 -3.01 10.92
C ALA A 74 -31.10 -4.24 11.29
N THR A 75 -30.82 -5.40 10.67
CA THR A 75 -31.51 -6.65 11.01
C THR A 75 -31.21 -7.14 12.41
N ALA A 76 -29.97 -7.00 12.89
CA ALA A 76 -29.62 -7.30 14.28
C ALA A 76 -30.38 -6.41 15.30
N LYS A 77 -30.57 -5.13 14.98
CA LYS A 77 -31.37 -4.19 15.81
C LYS A 77 -32.86 -4.51 15.77
N ALA A 78 -33.35 -5.12 14.71
CA ALA A 78 -34.76 -5.49 14.51
C ALA A 78 -35.14 -6.82 15.19
N LEU A 79 -34.23 -7.46 15.90
CA LEU A 79 -34.57 -8.62 16.75
C LEU A 79 -35.47 -8.18 17.94
N PRO A 80 -36.53 -8.95 18.25
CA PRO A 80 -36.96 -10.25 17.71
C PRO A 80 -37.95 -10.18 16.56
N GLU A 81 -38.25 -9.00 15.99
CA GLU A 81 -39.26 -8.81 14.94
C GLU A 81 -38.83 -9.53 13.63
N VAL A 82 -37.54 -9.71 13.41
CA VAL A 82 -36.97 -10.51 12.31
C VAL A 82 -36.44 -11.85 12.84
N SER A 83 -36.24 -12.81 11.97
CA SER A 83 -35.68 -14.10 12.37
C SER A 83 -34.16 -13.99 12.61
N ILE A 84 -33.64 -14.80 13.54
CA ILE A 84 -32.18 -14.89 13.76
C ILE A 84 -31.45 -15.39 12.49
N ASN A 85 -32.11 -16.19 11.67
CA ASN A 85 -31.53 -16.67 10.40
C ASN A 85 -31.32 -15.52 9.41
N THR A 86 -32.23 -14.56 9.33
CA THR A 86 -32.04 -13.35 8.52
C THR A 86 -30.81 -12.57 8.97
N VAL A 87 -30.64 -12.42 10.30
CA VAL A 87 -29.44 -11.75 10.85
C VAL A 87 -28.15 -12.51 10.52
N LYS A 88 -28.18 -13.86 10.55
CA LYS A 88 -27.05 -14.70 10.18
C LYS A 88 -26.69 -14.54 8.69
N GLU A 89 -27.69 -14.58 7.81
CA GLU A 89 -27.52 -14.43 6.36
C GLU A 89 -26.92 -13.06 6.00
N ASP A 90 -27.46 -11.98 6.56
CA ASP A 90 -26.95 -10.63 6.31
C ASP A 90 -25.54 -10.43 6.87
N PHE A 91 -25.26 -11.00 8.06
CA PHE A 91 -23.93 -10.93 8.65
C PHE A 91 -22.90 -11.73 7.86
N GLU A 92 -23.28 -12.92 7.35
CA GLU A 92 -22.39 -13.76 6.53
C GLU A 92 -22.07 -13.10 5.20
N ALA A 93 -23.06 -12.45 4.57
CA ALA A 93 -22.83 -11.66 3.36
C ALA A 93 -21.81 -10.54 3.58
N PHE A 94 -21.95 -9.80 4.68
CA PHE A 94 -20.97 -8.79 5.08
C PHE A 94 -19.60 -9.40 5.37
N ALA A 95 -19.55 -10.45 6.20
CA ALA A 95 -18.28 -11.05 6.65
C ALA A 95 -17.47 -11.59 5.45
N THR A 96 -18.11 -12.21 4.48
CA THR A 96 -17.47 -12.73 3.27
C THR A 96 -16.75 -11.64 2.49
N GLU A 97 -17.42 -10.52 2.21
CA GLU A 97 -16.80 -9.41 1.47
C GLU A 97 -15.74 -8.69 2.31
N PHE A 98 -15.98 -8.55 3.60
CA PHE A 98 -15.03 -7.94 4.53
C PHE A 98 -13.73 -8.73 4.65
N GLU A 99 -13.80 -10.06 4.82
CA GLU A 99 -12.62 -10.94 4.84
C GLU A 99 -11.88 -10.95 3.49
N SER A 100 -12.64 -10.92 2.39
CA SER A 100 -12.05 -10.79 1.05
C SER A 100 -11.28 -9.48 0.89
N MET A 101 -11.78 -8.37 1.48
CA MET A 101 -11.08 -7.08 1.45
C MET A 101 -9.81 -7.12 2.28
N ILE A 102 -9.84 -7.69 3.49
CA ILE A 102 -8.63 -7.87 4.32
C ILE A 102 -7.55 -8.61 3.52
N PHE A 103 -7.92 -9.70 2.86
CA PHE A 103 -6.98 -10.45 2.03
C PHE A 103 -6.40 -9.61 0.88
N LYS A 104 -7.22 -8.81 0.20
CA LYS A 104 -6.77 -7.91 -0.88
C LYS A 104 -5.83 -6.82 -0.37
N GLU A 105 -6.12 -6.27 0.80
CA GLU A 105 -5.27 -5.25 1.43
C GLU A 105 -3.91 -5.81 1.84
N GLU A 106 -3.87 -6.97 2.48
CA GLU A 106 -2.63 -7.57 2.97
C GLU A 106 -1.78 -8.18 1.84
N SER A 107 -2.42 -8.83 0.87
CA SER A 107 -1.72 -9.59 -0.17
C SER A 107 -1.42 -8.80 -1.43
N ILE A 108 -2.17 -7.75 -1.74
CA ILE A 108 -2.03 -6.98 -2.98
C ILE A 108 -1.70 -5.52 -2.67
N LEU A 109 -2.58 -4.82 -1.94
CA LEU A 109 -2.39 -3.39 -1.69
C LEU A 109 -1.08 -3.11 -0.95
N LEU A 110 -0.83 -3.82 0.16
CA LEU A 110 0.38 -3.63 0.96
C LEU A 110 1.66 -3.81 0.12
N MET A 111 1.68 -4.77 -0.79
CA MET A 111 2.86 -4.99 -1.66
C MET A 111 3.09 -3.80 -2.59
N ILE A 112 2.03 -3.25 -3.20
CA ILE A 112 2.12 -2.04 -4.04
C ILE A 112 2.63 -0.85 -3.22
N LEU A 113 2.12 -0.66 -2.00
CA LEU A 113 2.53 0.42 -1.12
C LEU A 113 4.01 0.32 -0.74
N LEU A 114 4.47 -0.88 -0.37
CA LEU A 114 5.87 -1.13 0.01
C LEU A 114 6.85 -0.92 -1.16
N GLU A 115 6.43 -1.20 -2.40
CA GLU A 115 7.24 -0.98 -3.58
C GLU A 115 7.26 0.48 -4.04
N SER A 116 6.17 1.21 -3.82
CA SER A 116 5.96 2.54 -4.40
C SER A 116 6.24 3.69 -3.44
N PHE A 117 5.90 3.54 -2.15
CA PHE A 117 5.95 4.62 -1.18
C PHE A 117 7.34 4.85 -0.63
N THR A 118 7.72 6.12 -0.56
CA THR A 118 8.94 6.55 0.10
C THR A 118 8.76 6.59 1.62
N GLN A 119 9.87 6.69 2.35
CA GLN A 119 9.83 6.87 3.81
C GLN A 119 9.07 8.15 4.20
N ASP A 120 9.19 9.22 3.41
CA ASP A 120 8.48 10.48 3.68
C ASP A 120 6.96 10.33 3.51
N ASP A 121 6.49 9.54 2.54
CA ASP A 121 5.07 9.22 2.40
C ASP A 121 4.54 8.48 3.62
N TRP A 122 5.27 7.50 4.14
CA TRP A 122 4.91 6.77 5.35
C TRP A 122 4.89 7.66 6.60
N ILE A 123 5.82 8.62 6.70
CA ILE A 123 5.84 9.61 7.78
C ILE A 123 4.60 10.50 7.69
N GLN A 124 4.28 11.00 6.51
CA GLN A 124 3.08 11.81 6.26
C GLN A 124 1.81 11.04 6.70
N ILE A 125 1.66 9.79 6.25
CA ILE A 125 0.52 8.95 6.64
C ILE A 125 0.45 8.77 8.16
N ALA A 126 1.59 8.53 8.81
CA ALA A 126 1.64 8.36 10.27
C ALA A 126 1.23 9.63 11.01
N GLU A 127 1.64 10.81 10.55
CA GLU A 127 1.29 12.09 11.14
C GLU A 127 -0.18 12.46 10.95
N GLU A 128 -0.72 12.23 9.76
CA GLU A 128 -2.11 12.55 9.42
C GLU A 128 -3.13 11.54 9.97
N SER A 129 -2.71 10.31 10.27
CA SER A 129 -3.57 9.23 10.76
C SER A 129 -4.30 9.58 12.07
N ASP A 130 -3.70 10.38 12.94
CA ASP A 130 -4.32 10.79 14.20
C ASP A 130 -5.57 11.65 13.99
N ALA A 131 -5.69 12.37 12.88
CA ALA A 131 -6.86 13.19 12.55
C ALA A 131 -8.10 12.34 12.21
N TYR A 132 -7.90 11.17 11.60
CA TYR A 132 -8.96 10.20 11.26
C TYR A 132 -9.27 9.27 12.44
N GLY A 133 -8.27 8.97 13.25
CA GLY A 133 -8.37 8.01 14.34
C GLY A 133 -8.01 6.59 13.92
N TYR A 134 -8.27 5.65 14.81
CA TYR A 134 -7.93 4.23 14.66
C TYR A 134 -9.11 3.35 14.97
N ALA A 135 -9.28 2.26 14.21
CA ALA A 135 -10.29 1.25 14.48
C ALA A 135 -9.89 0.42 15.71
N ILE A 136 -10.74 0.30 16.69
CA ILE A 136 -10.63 -0.57 17.90
C ILE A 136 -9.31 -0.40 18.68
N ILE A 137 -8.16 -0.55 18.01
CA ILE A 137 -6.82 -0.52 18.62
C ILE A 137 -6.08 0.73 18.15
N ARG A 138 -5.47 1.44 19.09
CA ARG A 138 -4.57 2.57 18.81
C ARG A 138 -3.11 2.13 18.96
N PRO A 139 -2.19 2.66 18.14
CA PRO A 139 -0.76 2.50 18.38
C PRO A 139 -0.41 2.96 19.79
N SER A 140 0.40 2.18 20.50
CA SER A 140 0.89 2.54 21.84
C SER A 140 1.97 3.62 21.81
N GLU A 141 2.70 3.70 20.71
CA GLU A 141 3.80 4.63 20.51
C GLU A 141 3.71 5.26 19.12
N LYS A 142 4.21 6.50 19.01
CA LYS A 142 4.32 7.17 17.72
C LYS A 142 5.48 6.55 16.93
N TRP A 143 5.20 6.11 15.73
CA TRP A 143 6.26 5.61 14.85
C TRP A 143 7.12 6.78 14.35
N VAL A 144 8.40 6.75 14.70
CA VAL A 144 9.41 7.73 14.26
C VAL A 144 10.58 6.94 13.68
N PRO A 145 10.65 6.78 12.36
CA PRO A 145 11.76 6.07 11.73
C PRO A 145 13.06 6.87 11.88
N GLU A 146 14.17 6.16 12.07
CA GLU A 146 15.48 6.76 11.92
C GLU A 146 15.66 7.17 10.45
N ARG A 147 15.82 8.48 10.20
CA ARG A 147 16.20 8.96 8.88
C ARG A 147 17.62 8.48 8.62
N GLN A 148 17.78 7.56 7.68
CA GLN A 148 19.08 7.33 7.08
C GLN A 148 19.41 8.58 6.27
N SER A 149 20.26 9.45 6.81
CA SER A 149 20.81 10.53 6.02
C SER A 149 21.75 9.90 4.99
N PHE A 150 21.32 9.90 3.73
CA PHE A 150 22.21 9.58 2.60
C PHE A 150 23.23 10.71 2.33
N VAL A 151 23.21 11.76 3.11
CA VAL A 151 24.25 12.77 3.16
C VAL A 151 25.19 12.37 4.30
N GLU A 152 26.20 11.56 4.01
CA GLU A 152 27.40 11.61 4.78
C GLU A 152 27.84 13.08 4.80
N GLU A 153 27.78 13.74 5.96
CA GLU A 153 28.54 14.95 6.19
C GLU A 153 30.00 14.57 5.91
N LYS A 154 30.43 14.85 4.68
CA LYS A 154 31.85 14.89 4.41
C LYS A 154 32.40 15.97 5.36
N SER A 155 32.96 15.53 6.48
CA SER A 155 33.94 16.33 7.18
C SER A 155 34.88 16.88 6.10
N VAL A 156 34.94 18.18 6.03
CA VAL A 156 35.86 18.90 5.14
C VAL A 156 37.27 18.61 5.64
N GLU A 157 37.81 17.48 5.24
CA GLU A 157 39.24 17.23 5.28
C GLU A 157 39.86 17.86 4.04
N GLU A 158 40.98 18.50 4.21
CA GLU A 158 41.72 19.30 3.24
C GLU A 158 41.90 18.59 1.88
N PRO A 159 42.06 19.34 0.77
CA PRO A 159 42.06 18.76 -0.57
C PRO A 159 43.28 17.86 -0.76
N VAL A 160 43.06 16.57 -0.80
CA VAL A 160 44.04 15.58 -1.24
C VAL A 160 44.31 15.80 -2.74
N GLN A 161 45.56 15.99 -3.10
CA GLN A 161 45.99 16.13 -4.50
C GLN A 161 45.58 14.88 -5.28
N LEU A 162 44.69 15.08 -6.25
CA LEU A 162 44.27 14.06 -7.22
C LEU A 162 45.30 13.98 -8.35
N ASP A 163 46.04 12.90 -8.41
CA ASP A 163 46.83 12.57 -9.58
C ASP A 163 45.94 11.81 -10.59
N THR A 164 45.55 12.48 -11.68
CA THR A 164 44.67 11.91 -12.71
C THR A 164 45.48 11.38 -13.87
N THR A 165 45.58 10.07 -13.99
CA THR A 165 46.03 9.42 -15.20
C THR A 165 44.89 8.55 -15.74
N GLU A 166 44.35 8.93 -16.91
CA GLU A 166 43.38 8.18 -17.73
C GLU A 166 42.23 7.49 -17.01
N GLY A 167 41.28 8.26 -16.44
CA GLY A 167 39.96 7.78 -16.06
C GLY A 167 39.92 6.85 -14.83
N GLN A 168 41.04 6.64 -14.14
CA GLN A 168 41.10 5.91 -12.87
C GLN A 168 41.39 6.90 -11.72
N VAL A 169 40.61 6.81 -10.65
CA VAL A 169 40.86 7.56 -9.42
C VAL A 169 41.53 6.62 -8.42
N GLN A 170 42.74 6.98 -7.98
CA GLN A 170 43.45 6.23 -6.94
C GLN A 170 43.48 7.05 -5.64
N GLN A 171 43.09 6.43 -4.55
CA GLN A 171 43.22 6.99 -3.20
C GLN A 171 44.20 6.15 -2.39
N VAL A 172 45.22 6.79 -1.87
CA VAL A 172 46.18 6.15 -0.99
C VAL A 172 45.83 6.51 0.47
N ILE A 173 45.68 5.50 1.28
CA ILE A 173 45.39 5.64 2.72
C ILE A 173 46.58 5.10 3.48
N ASP A 174 47.23 5.97 4.24
CA ASP A 174 48.33 5.61 5.15
C ASP A 174 47.75 5.23 6.52
N THR A 175 48.11 4.05 7.01
CA THR A 175 47.78 3.60 8.37
C THR A 175 49.06 3.26 9.14
N PRO A 176 49.04 3.22 10.45
CA PRO A 176 50.19 2.82 11.25
C PRO A 176 50.77 1.44 10.91
N GLU A 177 49.96 0.59 10.26
CA GLU A 177 50.29 -0.80 9.90
C GLU A 177 50.67 -0.98 8.43
N GLY A 178 50.54 0.08 7.59
CA GLY A 178 50.86 0.02 6.17
C GLY A 178 50.07 0.98 5.30
N GLN A 179 50.42 1.00 4.02
CA GLN A 179 49.78 1.85 3.01
C GLN A 179 48.83 1.03 2.15
N PHE A 180 47.57 1.48 2.05
CA PHE A 180 46.54 0.86 1.18
C PHE A 180 46.25 1.78 0.00
N THR A 181 46.32 1.24 -1.21
CA THR A 181 45.93 1.96 -2.42
C THR A 181 44.60 1.43 -2.93
N ILE A 182 43.57 2.26 -2.93
CA ILE A 182 42.25 1.94 -3.50
C ILE A 182 42.18 2.55 -4.89
N THR A 183 42.07 1.69 -5.91
CA THR A 183 41.89 2.12 -7.30
C THR A 183 40.42 2.01 -7.67
N PHE A 184 39.77 3.13 -7.94
CA PHE A 184 38.41 3.17 -8.43
C PHE A 184 38.42 3.29 -9.96
N THR A 185 37.96 2.23 -10.62
CA THR A 185 37.70 2.23 -12.07
C THR A 185 36.20 2.39 -12.26
N PRO A 186 35.68 3.55 -12.70
CA PRO A 186 34.26 3.69 -12.93
C PRO A 186 33.85 2.71 -14.02
N LYS A 187 33.00 1.71 -13.68
CA LYS A 187 32.25 0.98 -14.70
C LYS A 187 31.41 2.03 -15.43
N LYS A 188 31.43 1.98 -16.79
CA LYS A 188 30.43 2.72 -17.56
C LYS A 188 29.10 2.45 -16.92
N LYS A 189 28.45 3.49 -16.35
CA LYS A 189 27.05 3.41 -15.96
C LYS A 189 26.34 2.97 -17.23
N GLU A 190 25.75 1.79 -17.24
CA GLU A 190 24.62 1.53 -18.12
C GLU A 190 23.65 2.67 -17.82
N ALA A 191 23.34 3.45 -18.82
CA ALA A 191 22.48 4.60 -18.65
C ALA A 191 21.17 4.07 -18.07
N VAL A 192 20.88 4.38 -16.81
CA VAL A 192 19.53 4.22 -16.26
C VAL A 192 18.70 5.11 -17.14
N LEU A 193 17.85 4.50 -17.97
CA LEU A 193 16.96 5.19 -18.88
C LEU A 193 16.03 6.05 -18.03
N ASP A 194 16.29 7.35 -17.99
CA ASP A 194 15.36 8.29 -17.42
C ASP A 194 14.05 8.17 -18.21
N ARG A 195 12.91 7.99 -17.52
CA ARG A 195 11.59 7.82 -18.13
C ARG A 195 11.23 8.94 -19.12
N HIS A 196 11.79 10.13 -18.92
CA HIS A 196 11.55 11.32 -19.74
C HIS A 196 12.59 11.48 -20.86
N SER A 197 13.71 10.75 -20.81
CA SER A 197 14.72 10.85 -21.87
C SER A 197 14.22 10.21 -23.16
N GLN A 198 14.44 10.89 -24.29
CA GLN A 198 14.03 10.41 -25.60
C GLN A 198 14.92 9.24 -26.06
N GLN A 199 14.28 8.18 -26.50
CA GLN A 199 14.91 6.99 -27.06
C GLN A 199 14.60 6.91 -28.57
N THR A 200 15.51 6.34 -29.34
CA THR A 200 15.30 6.14 -30.77
C THR A 200 14.27 5.02 -31.00
N PHE A 201 13.19 5.34 -31.69
CA PHE A 201 12.15 4.41 -32.11
C PHE A 201 12.01 4.47 -33.65
N GLY A 202 12.51 3.45 -34.32
CA GLY A 202 12.46 3.44 -35.80
C GLY A 202 13.05 4.70 -36.41
N ASN A 203 12.21 5.50 -37.06
CA ASN A 203 12.59 6.77 -37.69
C ASN A 203 12.37 8.02 -36.83
N GLY A 204 12.04 7.83 -35.53
CA GLY A 204 11.71 8.92 -34.62
C GLY A 204 12.24 8.69 -33.19
N TYR A 205 11.78 9.54 -32.28
CA TYR A 205 12.17 9.51 -30.87
C TYR A 205 10.92 9.50 -29.99
N LEU A 206 10.91 8.64 -28.98
CA LEU A 206 9.89 8.60 -27.94
C LEU A 206 10.57 8.45 -26.60
N SER A 207 10.03 9.09 -25.56
CA SER A 207 10.36 8.71 -24.19
C SER A 207 9.65 7.40 -23.79
N VAL A 208 10.12 6.74 -22.75
CA VAL A 208 9.46 5.56 -22.22
C VAL A 208 8.02 5.88 -21.81
N GLU A 209 7.80 7.07 -21.23
CA GLU A 209 6.48 7.56 -20.85
C GLU A 209 5.56 7.78 -22.07
N GLN A 210 6.06 8.39 -23.13
CA GLN A 210 5.31 8.56 -24.38
C GLN A 210 4.97 7.21 -25.04
N ALA A 211 5.91 6.26 -25.06
CA ALA A 211 5.66 4.93 -25.58
C ALA A 211 4.57 4.21 -24.76
N ASN A 212 4.65 4.28 -23.43
CA ASN A 212 3.64 3.71 -22.54
C ASN A 212 2.26 4.34 -22.75
N LEU A 213 2.19 5.67 -22.89
CA LEU A 213 0.95 6.37 -23.19
C LEU A 213 0.31 5.88 -24.49
N ILE A 214 1.12 5.74 -25.56
CA ILE A 214 0.64 5.23 -26.86
C ILE A 214 0.11 3.82 -26.73
N LEU A 215 0.90 2.91 -26.11
CA LEU A 215 0.54 1.50 -25.98
C LEU A 215 -0.76 1.30 -25.18
N ASN A 216 -0.95 2.06 -24.09
CA ASN A 216 -2.15 1.98 -23.25
C ASN A 216 -3.42 2.58 -23.91
N HIS A 217 -3.28 3.39 -24.97
CA HIS A 217 -4.41 3.94 -25.69
C HIS A 217 -4.74 3.19 -26.98
N LEU A 218 -4.01 2.14 -27.32
CA LEU A 218 -4.36 1.30 -28.45
C LEU A 218 -5.63 0.49 -28.13
N PRO A 219 -6.58 0.38 -29.05
CA PRO A 219 -7.82 -0.37 -28.84
C PRO A 219 -7.61 -1.88 -29.03
N MET A 220 -6.49 -2.41 -28.56
CA MET A 220 -6.12 -3.82 -28.60
C MET A 220 -5.24 -4.17 -27.41
N GLU A 221 -5.37 -5.40 -26.93
CA GLU A 221 -4.47 -5.96 -25.94
C GLU A 221 -3.12 -6.28 -26.58
N ILE A 222 -2.05 -5.78 -26.02
CA ILE A 222 -0.67 -6.05 -26.47
C ILE A 222 0.07 -6.73 -25.33
N THR A 223 0.64 -7.87 -25.64
CA THR A 223 1.50 -8.63 -24.73
C THR A 223 2.83 -8.87 -25.37
N PHE A 224 3.91 -8.55 -24.67
CA PHE A 224 5.27 -8.88 -25.10
C PHE A 224 5.85 -9.99 -24.21
N VAL A 225 6.22 -11.10 -24.86
CA VAL A 225 6.89 -12.24 -24.24
C VAL A 225 8.31 -12.31 -24.82
N ASN A 226 9.31 -12.44 -23.98
CA ASN A 226 10.69 -12.54 -24.44
C ASN A 226 11.05 -13.96 -24.94
N LYS A 227 12.27 -14.13 -25.42
CA LYS A 227 12.78 -15.42 -25.95
C LYS A 227 12.83 -16.56 -24.92
N ASP A 228 12.69 -16.26 -23.65
CA ASP A 228 12.73 -17.21 -22.52
C ASP A 228 11.30 -17.49 -21.97
N ASP A 229 10.26 -17.15 -22.76
CA ASP A 229 8.83 -17.29 -22.45
C ASP A 229 8.38 -16.50 -21.21
N ILE A 230 9.08 -15.40 -20.88
CA ILE A 230 8.75 -14.53 -19.76
C ILE A 230 7.93 -13.34 -20.27
N PHE A 231 6.78 -13.08 -19.63
CA PHE A 231 5.99 -11.87 -19.86
C PHE A 231 6.77 -10.66 -19.41
N GLN A 232 7.00 -9.70 -20.31
CA GLN A 232 7.75 -8.46 -20.02
C GLN A 232 6.90 -7.20 -20.13
N TYR A 233 5.78 -7.26 -20.85
CA TYR A 233 4.86 -6.15 -20.99
C TYR A 233 3.46 -6.63 -21.35
N TYR A 234 2.45 -5.95 -20.83
CA TYR A 234 1.04 -6.00 -21.27
C TYR A 234 0.40 -4.62 -21.02
N ASN A 235 -0.59 -4.24 -21.82
CA ASN A 235 -1.37 -3.01 -21.67
C ASN A 235 -2.81 -3.31 -21.23
#